data_f0175fde9b23d807135071790e14aa9f
#
_entry.id   f0175fde9b23d807135071790e14aa9f
#
_cell.length_a   1.000
_cell.length_b   1.000
_cell.length_c   1.000
_cell.angle_alpha   90.00
_cell.angle_beta   90.00
_cell.angle_gamma   90.00
#
_symmetry.space_group_name_H-M   'P 1'
#
loop_
_entity.id
_entity.type
_entity.pdbx_description
1 polymer ?
#
loop_
_entity_poly.entity_id
_entity_poly.type
_entity_poly.pdbx_seq_one_letter_code
_entity_poly.pdbx_strand_id
1 'polypeptide(L)'
;MTKLNESLPNGGSALRDALNGNFHMLNEVIDFKDQQSLNDLVAQICVAYLETYNEELHQEIRAIITPDLSPLEITQEVLDFRKDSQGIEQSSMSKRLMSEINYIVSKYLVSSDIWKKPIAVDDAGRITTNYLSLSSVKTSKKIGIIGDSVARGYLSKCNFGDIFKKESGAEVTNTAINGAFMTDNEENSIYSQSKKISGCDLFIIQGTDDDWLGNIPVGTKYDDEKTSYIGAFYKVVENVRSLNPNAKILVMTATLQAPISNGKMIRTDQWKNTLNNNLHDYMDAQKIACNDLGLPYADFMRPDLMEPMNPAFRKKMMPEGLHPNEIGHQMIAQELAKQIYYYYG
;
A
#
# COMPACT_ATOMS: atom_id res chain seq x y z
N MET A 1 -1.12 -9.67 27.11
CA MET A 1 -1.53 -10.38 25.88
C MET A 1 -2.64 -11.32 26.27
N THR A 2 -3.87 -11.00 25.91
CA THR A 2 -5.02 -11.90 26.06
C THR A 2 -4.88 -12.96 24.96
N LYS A 3 -4.79 -14.24 25.33
CA LYS A 3 -4.69 -15.32 24.34
C LYS A 3 -5.98 -15.39 23.53
N LEU A 4 -5.86 -15.49 22.21
CA LEU A 4 -6.95 -15.89 21.33
C LEU A 4 -7.56 -17.19 21.85
N ASN A 5 -8.86 -17.34 21.72
CA ASN A 5 -9.55 -18.56 22.15
C ASN A 5 -9.10 -19.73 21.26
N GLU A 6 -8.32 -20.64 21.83
CA GLU A 6 -7.72 -21.77 21.11
C GLU A 6 -8.71 -22.93 20.93
N SER A 7 -9.89 -22.87 21.56
CA SER A 7 -10.94 -23.88 21.40
C SER A 7 -12.16 -23.27 20.75
N LEU A 8 -12.42 -23.64 19.50
CA LEU A 8 -13.64 -23.27 18.79
C LEU A 8 -14.78 -24.21 19.17
N PRO A 9 -15.94 -23.70 19.53
CA PRO A 9 -17.07 -24.51 19.94
C PRO A 9 -17.75 -25.20 18.74
N ASN A 10 -18.23 -26.40 18.94
CA ASN A 10 -19.02 -27.18 17.97
C ASN A 10 -20.40 -26.54 17.81
N GLY A 11 -20.76 -26.19 16.60
CA GLY A 11 -22.08 -25.66 16.22
C GLY A 11 -22.10 -24.24 15.64
N GLY A 12 -22.92 -24.01 14.63
CA GLY A 12 -22.87 -22.81 13.78
C GLY A 12 -23.07 -21.45 14.48
N SER A 13 -23.86 -21.36 15.56
CA SER A 13 -24.06 -20.11 16.31
C SER A 13 -22.91 -19.84 17.29
N ALA A 14 -22.50 -20.85 18.04
CA ALA A 14 -21.41 -20.73 19.02
C ALA A 14 -20.06 -20.49 18.36
N LEU A 15 -19.85 -21.06 17.17
CA LEU A 15 -18.69 -20.80 16.33
C LEU A 15 -18.65 -19.35 15.84
N ARG A 16 -19.81 -18.82 15.44
CA ARG A 16 -19.98 -17.42 15.03
C ARG A 16 -19.65 -16.45 16.16
N ASP A 17 -20.12 -16.75 17.36
CA ASP A 17 -19.88 -15.93 18.55
C ASP A 17 -18.40 -15.96 18.97
N ALA A 18 -17.73 -17.12 18.85
CA ALA A 18 -16.30 -17.26 19.09
C ALA A 18 -15.45 -16.51 18.06
N LEU A 19 -15.82 -16.54 16.77
CA LEU A 19 -15.18 -15.76 15.73
C LEU A 19 -15.37 -14.26 15.97
N ASN A 20 -16.58 -13.83 16.28
CA ASN A 20 -16.88 -12.44 16.59
C ASN A 20 -16.06 -11.97 17.80
N GLY A 21 -15.93 -12.81 18.84
CA GLY A 21 -15.12 -12.52 20.02
C GLY A 21 -13.63 -12.39 19.68
N ASN A 22 -13.10 -13.28 18.85
CA ASN A 22 -11.70 -13.26 18.44
C ASN A 22 -11.40 -12.04 17.53
N PHE A 23 -12.30 -11.69 16.62
CA PHE A 23 -12.17 -10.48 15.80
C PHE A 23 -12.32 -9.20 16.62
N HIS A 24 -13.15 -9.19 17.65
CA HIS A 24 -13.26 -8.04 18.56
C HIS A 24 -11.97 -7.83 19.37
N MET A 25 -11.37 -8.91 19.88
CA MET A 25 -10.07 -8.84 20.56
C MET A 25 -8.93 -8.40 19.63
N LEU A 26 -8.96 -8.81 18.37
CA LEU A 26 -7.99 -8.33 17.37
C LEU A 26 -8.08 -6.83 17.16
N ASN A 27 -9.29 -6.27 17.11
CA ASN A 27 -9.51 -4.82 17.01
C ASN A 27 -8.99 -4.03 18.22
N GLU A 28 -8.99 -4.63 19.42
CA GLU A 28 -8.49 -3.97 20.64
C GLU A 28 -6.96 -4.08 20.81
N VAL A 29 -6.32 -5.06 20.17
CA VAL A 29 -4.91 -5.40 20.39
C VAL A 29 -4.00 -4.95 19.25
N ILE A 30 -4.54 -4.79 18.05
CA ILE A 30 -3.77 -4.42 16.87
C ILE A 30 -3.79 -2.90 16.73
N ASP A 31 -2.67 -2.27 17.08
CA ASP A 31 -2.36 -0.92 16.62
C ASP A 31 -2.15 -1.02 15.10
N PHE A 32 -3.14 -0.57 14.32
CA PHE A 32 -3.22 -0.70 12.85
C PHE A 32 -2.15 0.09 12.08
N LYS A 33 -0.92 0.12 12.60
CA LYS A 33 0.20 0.80 11.94
C LYS A 33 0.72 0.07 10.71
N ASP A 34 0.36 -1.20 10.53
CA ASP A 34 0.82 -2.00 9.41
C ASP A 34 -0.33 -2.84 8.80
N GLN A 35 -0.93 -2.29 7.74
CA GLN A 35 -2.03 -2.93 7.01
C GLN A 35 -1.62 -4.27 6.37
N GLN A 36 -0.34 -4.44 6.00
CA GLN A 36 0.14 -5.69 5.42
C GLN A 36 0.16 -6.80 6.47
N SER A 37 0.68 -6.51 7.67
CA SER A 37 0.68 -7.46 8.79
C SER A 37 -0.74 -7.86 9.21
N LEU A 38 -1.70 -6.94 9.12
CA LEU A 38 -3.10 -7.26 9.38
C LEU A 38 -3.67 -8.19 8.29
N ASN A 39 -3.42 -7.91 7.03
CA ASN A 39 -3.88 -8.75 5.92
C ASN A 39 -3.27 -10.15 5.99
N ASP A 40 -1.98 -10.24 6.30
CA ASP A 40 -1.28 -11.52 6.48
C ASP A 40 -1.82 -12.30 7.68
N LEU A 41 -2.11 -11.60 8.78
CA LEU A 41 -2.71 -12.22 9.97
C LEU A 41 -4.14 -12.70 9.69
N VAL A 42 -4.96 -11.89 9.02
CA VAL A 42 -6.32 -12.30 8.61
C VAL A 42 -6.26 -13.50 7.66
N ALA A 43 -5.34 -13.50 6.70
CA ALA A 43 -5.15 -14.63 5.79
C ALA A 43 -4.72 -15.91 6.55
N GLN A 44 -3.78 -15.78 7.49
CA GLN A 44 -3.34 -16.92 8.32
C GLN A 44 -4.47 -17.46 9.23
N ILE A 45 -5.26 -16.56 9.83
CA ILE A 45 -6.43 -16.94 10.63
C ILE A 45 -7.47 -17.65 9.74
N CYS A 46 -7.73 -17.14 8.54
CA CYS A 46 -8.67 -17.77 7.60
C CYS A 46 -8.20 -19.15 7.14
N VAL A 47 -6.89 -19.31 6.83
CA VAL A 47 -6.31 -20.59 6.41
C VAL A 47 -6.34 -21.60 7.57
N ALA A 48 -5.87 -21.23 8.76
CA ALA A 48 -5.88 -22.07 9.93
C ALA A 48 -7.31 -22.48 10.31
N TYR A 49 -8.26 -21.56 10.16
CA TYR A 49 -9.67 -21.82 10.40
C TYR A 49 -10.27 -22.79 9.38
N LEU A 50 -9.94 -22.63 8.09
CA LEU A 50 -10.39 -23.53 7.02
C LEU A 50 -9.82 -24.94 7.20
N GLU A 51 -8.57 -25.07 7.63
CA GLU A 51 -7.93 -26.37 7.89
C GLU A 51 -8.58 -27.07 9.10
N THR A 52 -8.74 -26.35 10.21
CA THR A 52 -9.39 -26.87 11.42
C THR A 52 -10.85 -27.22 11.15
N TYR A 53 -11.57 -26.35 10.44
CA TYR A 53 -12.97 -26.55 10.11
C TYR A 53 -13.20 -27.72 9.16
N ASN A 54 -12.30 -27.95 8.19
CA ASN A 54 -12.38 -29.11 7.31
C ASN A 54 -12.21 -30.44 8.07
N GLU A 55 -11.29 -30.49 9.05
CA GLU A 55 -11.13 -31.71 9.89
C GLU A 55 -12.32 -31.94 10.81
N GLU A 56 -12.82 -30.88 11.47
CA GLU A 56 -14.00 -30.97 12.33
C GLU A 56 -15.26 -31.30 11.52
N LEU A 57 -15.47 -30.68 10.35
CA LEU A 57 -16.57 -30.99 9.45
C LEU A 57 -16.51 -32.45 8.99
N HIS A 58 -15.32 -32.99 8.68
CA HIS A 58 -15.17 -34.39 8.34
C HIS A 58 -15.45 -35.32 9.52
N GLN A 59 -15.16 -34.90 10.75
CA GLN A 59 -15.50 -35.66 11.97
C GLN A 59 -17.00 -35.56 12.27
N GLU A 60 -17.61 -34.37 12.13
CA GLU A 60 -19.05 -34.19 12.31
C GLU A 60 -19.85 -34.93 11.23
N ILE A 61 -19.46 -34.85 9.96
CA ILE A 61 -20.07 -35.66 8.90
C ILE A 61 -19.94 -37.13 9.17
N ARG A 62 -18.81 -37.61 9.69
CA ARG A 62 -18.66 -39.01 10.10
C ARG A 62 -19.49 -39.39 11.31
N ALA A 63 -19.70 -38.46 12.26
CA ALA A 63 -20.56 -38.67 13.43
C ALA A 63 -22.05 -38.63 13.08
N ILE A 64 -22.44 -37.81 12.09
CA ILE A 64 -23.81 -37.68 11.56
C ILE A 64 -24.19 -38.87 10.66
N ILE A 65 -23.21 -39.52 10.01
CA ILE A 65 -23.41 -40.80 9.29
C ILE A 65 -23.46 -41.97 10.31
N THR A 66 -24.00 -41.74 11.48
CA THR A 66 -24.41 -42.83 12.36
C THR A 66 -25.77 -43.36 11.93
N PRO A 67 -26.06 -44.68 12.14
CA PRO A 67 -27.19 -45.36 11.49
C PRO A 67 -28.59 -44.91 11.88
N ASP A 68 -28.72 -43.90 12.73
CA ASP A 68 -30.01 -43.53 13.34
C ASP A 68 -30.67 -42.25 12.78
N LEU A 69 -30.02 -41.52 11.88
CA LEU A 69 -30.62 -40.34 11.24
C LEU A 69 -31.22 -40.67 9.86
N SER A 70 -32.42 -40.21 9.61
CA SER A 70 -33.10 -40.39 8.31
C SER A 70 -32.36 -39.49 7.25
N PRO A 71 -32.35 -39.91 5.98
CA PRO A 71 -31.79 -39.09 4.89
C PRO A 71 -32.38 -37.70 4.80
N LEU A 72 -33.59 -37.49 5.29
CA LEU A 72 -34.29 -36.19 5.29
C LEU A 72 -33.71 -35.25 6.35
N GLU A 73 -33.38 -35.73 7.53
CA GLU A 73 -32.78 -34.94 8.62
C GLU A 73 -31.35 -34.50 8.27
N ILE A 74 -30.58 -35.39 7.66
CA ILE A 74 -29.22 -35.07 7.16
C ILE A 74 -29.32 -33.99 6.09
N THR A 75 -30.30 -34.07 5.19
CA THR A 75 -30.48 -33.09 4.10
C THR A 75 -30.89 -31.72 4.65
N GLN A 76 -31.74 -31.68 5.68
CA GLN A 76 -32.18 -30.42 6.28
C GLN A 76 -31.02 -29.73 7.03
N GLU A 77 -30.24 -30.50 7.77
CA GLU A 77 -29.09 -29.99 8.51
C GLU A 77 -28.02 -29.43 7.56
N VAL A 78 -27.74 -30.12 6.46
CA VAL A 78 -26.82 -29.62 5.40
C VAL A 78 -27.38 -28.36 4.73
N LEU A 79 -28.69 -28.25 4.52
CA LEU A 79 -29.31 -27.05 3.97
C LEU A 79 -29.27 -25.87 4.96
N ASP A 80 -29.52 -26.12 6.25
CA ASP A 80 -29.44 -25.09 7.28
C ASP A 80 -28.00 -24.62 7.49
N PHE A 81 -27.03 -25.49 7.29
CA PHE A 81 -25.62 -25.15 7.30
C PHE A 81 -25.18 -24.25 6.12
N ARG A 82 -25.96 -24.15 5.05
CA ARG A 82 -25.70 -23.24 3.93
C ARG A 82 -26.22 -21.82 4.14
N LYS A 83 -27.05 -21.59 5.15
CA LYS A 83 -27.52 -20.23 5.45
C LYS A 83 -26.45 -19.42 6.16
N ASP A 84 -26.17 -18.22 5.66
CA ASP A 84 -25.27 -17.29 6.32
C ASP A 84 -25.94 -16.60 7.53
N SER A 85 -25.21 -15.77 8.24
CA SER A 85 -25.70 -15.03 9.41
C SER A 85 -26.86 -14.09 9.11
N GLN A 86 -27.11 -13.79 7.83
CA GLN A 86 -28.21 -12.97 7.36
C GLN A 86 -29.42 -13.81 6.92
N GLY A 87 -29.33 -15.15 7.06
CA GLY A 87 -30.36 -16.09 6.63
C GLY A 87 -30.40 -16.36 5.12
N ILE A 88 -29.40 -15.90 4.38
CA ILE A 88 -29.33 -16.07 2.93
C ILE A 88 -28.69 -17.42 2.61
N GLU A 89 -29.40 -18.25 1.83
CA GLU A 89 -28.91 -19.55 1.41
C GLU A 89 -27.80 -19.41 0.38
N GLN A 90 -26.64 -20.01 0.65
CA GLN A 90 -25.47 -19.97 -0.21
C GLN A 90 -25.35 -21.28 -1.02
N SER A 91 -24.91 -21.20 -2.27
CA SER A 91 -24.82 -22.35 -3.18
C SER A 91 -23.70 -23.34 -2.84
N SER A 92 -22.79 -22.97 -1.93
CA SER A 92 -21.72 -23.84 -1.40
C SER A 92 -21.21 -23.32 -0.06
N MET A 93 -20.52 -24.20 0.70
CA MET A 93 -19.84 -23.88 1.96
C MET A 93 -18.81 -22.75 1.79
N SER A 94 -18.04 -22.80 0.72
CA SER A 94 -17.06 -21.74 0.42
C SER A 94 -17.73 -20.38 0.22
N LYS A 95 -18.84 -20.33 -0.48
CA LYS A 95 -19.60 -19.08 -0.66
C LYS A 95 -20.23 -18.58 0.63
N ARG A 96 -20.73 -19.48 1.48
CA ARG A 96 -21.21 -19.12 2.80
C ARG A 96 -20.10 -18.50 3.64
N LEU A 97 -18.93 -19.15 3.72
CA LEU A 97 -17.80 -18.64 4.47
C LEU A 97 -17.34 -17.27 3.98
N MET A 98 -17.28 -17.08 2.65
CA MET A 98 -16.99 -15.76 2.06
C MET A 98 -18.04 -14.71 2.38
N SER A 99 -19.31 -15.08 2.42
CA SER A 99 -20.42 -14.19 2.84
C SER A 99 -20.27 -13.78 4.30
N GLU A 100 -19.94 -14.70 5.20
CA GLU A 100 -19.69 -14.43 6.61
C GLU A 100 -18.44 -13.54 6.83
N ILE A 101 -17.33 -13.85 6.14
CA ILE A 101 -16.12 -13.02 6.18
C ILE A 101 -16.44 -11.59 5.72
N ASN A 102 -17.15 -11.44 4.59
CA ASN A 102 -17.53 -10.14 4.08
C ASN A 102 -18.46 -9.40 5.05
N TYR A 103 -19.41 -10.09 5.68
CA TYR A 103 -20.29 -9.51 6.69
C TYR A 103 -19.52 -9.05 7.93
N ILE A 104 -18.65 -9.89 8.48
CA ILE A 104 -17.83 -9.58 9.66
C ILE A 104 -16.88 -8.40 9.33
N VAL A 105 -16.20 -8.50 8.20
CA VAL A 105 -15.33 -7.43 7.71
C VAL A 105 -16.13 -6.14 7.57
N SER A 106 -17.29 -6.15 6.92
CA SER A 106 -18.12 -4.95 6.72
C SER A 106 -18.68 -4.36 8.03
N LYS A 107 -18.92 -5.18 9.02
CA LYS A 107 -19.57 -4.75 10.27
C LYS A 107 -18.59 -4.31 11.36
N TYR A 108 -17.43 -4.95 11.47
CA TYR A 108 -16.56 -4.81 12.63
C TYR A 108 -15.20 -4.21 12.32
N LEU A 109 -14.68 -4.41 11.10
CA LEU A 109 -13.37 -3.87 10.75
C LEU A 109 -13.43 -2.46 10.16
N VAL A 110 -14.65 -1.89 10.02
CA VAL A 110 -14.77 -0.68 9.22
C VAL A 110 -15.81 0.28 9.74
N SER A 111 -15.33 1.36 10.29
CA SER A 111 -16.06 2.62 10.39
C SER A 111 -15.94 3.48 9.12
N SER A 112 -15.30 3.01 8.08
CA SER A 112 -14.97 3.78 6.89
C SER A 112 -15.52 3.18 5.60
N ASP A 113 -15.75 4.02 4.59
CA ASP A 113 -16.35 3.66 3.30
C ASP A 113 -15.56 2.66 2.43
N ILE A 114 -14.33 2.30 2.84
CA ILE A 114 -13.48 1.34 2.13
C ILE A 114 -14.15 -0.02 1.97
N TRP A 115 -14.76 -0.49 3.02
CA TRP A 115 -15.20 -1.87 3.15
C TRP A 115 -16.64 -2.07 2.70
N LYS A 116 -17.33 -1.00 2.32
CA LYS A 116 -18.64 -1.07 1.67
C LYS A 116 -18.60 -1.65 0.26
N LYS A 117 -17.37 -1.82 -0.30
CA LYS A 117 -17.19 -2.53 -1.57
C LYS A 117 -16.72 -3.96 -1.29
N PRO A 118 -17.27 -4.96 -2.01
CA PRO A 118 -16.80 -6.33 -1.89
C PRO A 118 -15.28 -6.37 -2.10
N ILE A 119 -14.58 -7.09 -1.22
CA ILE A 119 -13.16 -7.36 -1.40
C ILE A 119 -13.04 -8.13 -2.71
N ALA A 120 -12.48 -7.49 -3.73
CA ALA A 120 -12.17 -8.16 -4.98
C ALA A 120 -10.93 -9.01 -4.76
N VAL A 121 -11.04 -10.30 -5.09
CA VAL A 121 -9.93 -11.26 -5.02
C VAL A 121 -9.62 -11.67 -6.45
N ASP A 122 -8.36 -11.66 -6.85
CA ASP A 122 -7.94 -12.16 -8.16
C ASP A 122 -7.95 -13.70 -8.21
N ASP A 123 -7.70 -14.26 -9.40
CA ASP A 123 -7.69 -15.73 -9.62
C ASP A 123 -6.62 -16.44 -8.77
N ALA A 124 -5.66 -15.75 -8.20
CA ALA A 124 -4.64 -16.26 -7.29
C ALA A 124 -4.98 -16.06 -5.81
N GLY A 125 -6.20 -15.58 -5.49
CA GLY A 125 -6.67 -15.35 -4.12
C GLY A 125 -6.12 -14.08 -3.46
N ARG A 126 -5.50 -13.16 -4.21
CA ARG A 126 -4.97 -11.91 -3.68
C ARG A 126 -6.04 -10.83 -3.65
N ILE A 127 -6.10 -10.08 -2.54
CA ILE A 127 -7.03 -8.96 -2.39
C ILE A 127 -6.64 -7.84 -3.36
N THR A 128 -7.54 -7.52 -4.31
CA THR A 128 -7.35 -6.47 -5.30
C THR A 128 -8.27 -5.27 -5.01
N THR A 129 -8.04 -4.60 -3.88
CA THR A 129 -8.81 -3.39 -3.55
C THR A 129 -8.28 -2.20 -4.35
N ASN A 130 -9.17 -1.51 -5.04
CA ASN A 130 -8.80 -0.28 -5.74
C ASN A 130 -8.77 0.92 -4.79
N TYR A 131 -7.62 1.17 -4.16
CA TYR A 131 -7.44 2.29 -3.24
C TYR A 131 -7.60 3.66 -3.90
N LEU A 132 -7.37 3.78 -5.22
CA LEU A 132 -7.59 5.04 -5.95
C LEU A 132 -9.05 5.51 -5.85
N SER A 133 -10.00 4.56 -5.87
CA SER A 133 -11.42 4.91 -5.76
C SER A 133 -11.89 5.24 -4.34
N LEU A 134 -11.06 4.97 -3.34
CA LEU A 134 -11.40 5.03 -1.92
C LEU A 134 -10.61 6.13 -1.16
N SER A 135 -9.44 6.50 -1.69
CA SER A 135 -8.51 7.42 -1.03
C SER A 135 -8.94 8.87 -1.09
N SER A 136 -8.31 9.71 -0.26
CA SER A 136 -8.43 11.18 -0.31
C SER A 136 -8.05 11.79 -1.66
N VAL A 137 -7.36 11.04 -2.54
CA VAL A 137 -7.12 11.44 -3.94
C VAL A 137 -8.45 11.77 -4.62
N LYS A 138 -9.48 10.94 -4.39
CA LYS A 138 -10.80 11.13 -5.02
C LYS A 138 -11.53 12.40 -4.56
N THR A 139 -11.25 12.85 -3.35
CA THR A 139 -11.88 14.06 -2.79
C THR A 139 -11.05 15.32 -2.98
N SER A 140 -9.78 15.18 -3.39
CA SER A 140 -8.91 16.31 -3.67
C SER A 140 -9.33 16.99 -4.97
N LYS A 141 -9.38 18.32 -4.96
CA LYS A 141 -9.67 19.13 -6.14
C LYS A 141 -8.41 19.54 -6.88
N LYS A 142 -7.33 19.78 -6.14
CA LYS A 142 -6.05 20.21 -6.68
C LYS A 142 -4.90 19.43 -6.04
N ILE A 143 -4.10 18.76 -6.88
CA ILE A 143 -2.97 17.92 -6.48
C ILE A 143 -1.68 18.51 -7.04
N GLY A 144 -0.69 18.74 -6.17
CA GLY A 144 0.66 19.16 -6.54
C GLY A 144 1.62 17.98 -6.52
N ILE A 145 2.52 17.91 -7.49
CA ILE A 145 3.56 16.87 -7.57
C ILE A 145 4.88 17.51 -7.96
N ILE A 146 5.92 17.24 -7.19
CA ILE A 146 7.30 17.59 -7.49
C ILE A 146 8.19 16.36 -7.39
N GLY A 147 9.30 16.33 -8.10
CA GLY A 147 10.20 15.18 -8.13
C GLY A 147 11.11 15.19 -9.35
N ASP A 148 11.65 14.02 -9.64
CA ASP A 148 12.58 13.75 -10.73
C ASP A 148 11.91 13.07 -11.96
N SER A 149 12.70 12.27 -12.68
CA SER A 149 12.27 11.53 -13.87
C SER A 149 11.16 10.52 -13.59
N VAL A 150 11.12 9.91 -12.39
CA VAL A 150 10.08 8.96 -12.01
C VAL A 150 8.75 9.67 -11.83
N ALA A 151 8.70 10.77 -11.08
CA ALA A 151 7.46 11.55 -10.93
C ALA A 151 7.01 12.18 -12.24
N ARG A 152 7.94 12.55 -13.11
CA ARG A 152 7.64 13.05 -14.45
C ARG A 152 7.01 11.98 -15.35
N GLY A 153 7.37 10.71 -15.17
CA GLY A 153 6.97 9.60 -16.06
C GLY A 153 7.88 9.46 -17.28
N TYR A 154 9.21 9.65 -17.09
CA TYR A 154 10.18 9.45 -18.17
C TYR A 154 10.10 8.04 -18.72
N LEU A 155 10.12 7.87 -20.03
CA LEU A 155 9.94 6.62 -20.79
C LEU A 155 8.56 5.95 -20.63
N SER A 156 7.58 6.64 -20.06
CA SER A 156 6.19 6.17 -19.94
C SER A 156 5.22 7.09 -20.68
N LYS A 157 4.08 6.57 -21.12
CA LYS A 157 2.99 7.36 -21.73
C LYS A 157 2.14 8.10 -20.72
N CYS A 158 2.19 7.67 -19.45
CA CYS A 158 1.51 8.32 -18.34
C CYS A 158 2.33 8.16 -17.06
N ASN A 159 2.19 9.08 -16.14
CA ASN A 159 2.72 8.98 -14.79
C ASN A 159 1.60 8.77 -13.76
N PHE A 160 1.95 8.56 -12.49
CA PHE A 160 0.95 8.35 -11.43
C PHE A 160 0.04 9.58 -11.22
N GLY A 161 0.50 10.78 -11.52
CA GLY A 161 -0.31 12.00 -11.49
C GLY A 161 -1.39 12.01 -12.57
N ASP A 162 -1.09 11.53 -13.78
CA ASP A 162 -2.09 11.37 -14.86
C ASP A 162 -3.15 10.36 -14.47
N ILE A 163 -2.75 9.29 -13.76
CA ILE A 163 -3.68 8.29 -13.23
C ILE A 163 -4.58 8.91 -12.16
N PHE A 164 -4.03 9.70 -11.24
CA PHE A 164 -4.81 10.43 -10.24
C PHE A 164 -5.83 11.38 -10.90
N LYS A 165 -5.38 12.17 -11.87
CA LYS A 165 -6.26 13.05 -12.64
C LYS A 165 -7.42 12.31 -13.28
N LYS A 166 -7.12 11.19 -13.93
CA LYS A 166 -8.13 10.35 -14.60
C LYS A 166 -9.15 9.76 -13.61
N GLU A 167 -8.67 9.24 -12.48
CA GLU A 167 -9.52 8.50 -11.53
C GLU A 167 -10.31 9.42 -10.58
N SER A 168 -9.77 10.60 -10.23
CA SER A 168 -10.39 11.54 -9.31
C SER A 168 -11.08 12.72 -9.99
N GLY A 169 -10.68 13.07 -11.21
CA GLY A 169 -11.09 14.32 -11.87
C GLY A 169 -10.41 15.56 -11.30
N ALA A 170 -9.41 15.42 -10.40
CA ALA A 170 -8.68 16.54 -9.83
C ALA A 170 -7.85 17.30 -10.88
N GLU A 171 -7.63 18.59 -10.64
CA GLU A 171 -6.56 19.34 -11.30
C GLU A 171 -5.22 18.84 -10.76
N VAL A 172 -4.36 18.30 -11.62
CA VAL A 172 -3.02 17.84 -11.23
C VAL A 172 -1.98 18.75 -11.86
N THR A 173 -1.17 19.38 -11.02
CA THR A 173 0.01 20.16 -11.42
C THR A 173 1.26 19.35 -11.07
N ASN A 174 1.91 18.81 -12.10
CA ASN A 174 3.16 18.06 -11.97
C ASN A 174 4.30 18.87 -12.58
N THR A 175 5.26 19.32 -11.76
CA THR A 175 6.44 20.08 -12.20
C THR A 175 7.72 19.28 -12.14
N ALA A 176 7.62 17.96 -11.98
CA ALA A 176 8.77 17.06 -11.94
C ALA A 176 9.63 17.14 -13.22
N ILE A 177 10.94 17.06 -13.06
CA ILE A 177 11.93 17.22 -14.14
C ILE A 177 12.94 16.10 -14.09
N ASN A 178 13.29 15.55 -15.26
CA ASN A 178 14.29 14.49 -15.36
C ASN A 178 15.64 14.97 -14.80
N GLY A 179 16.27 14.14 -13.96
CA GLY A 179 17.56 14.45 -13.37
C GLY A 179 17.52 15.53 -12.29
N ALA A 180 16.35 15.79 -11.71
CA ALA A 180 16.21 16.83 -10.71
C ALA A 180 16.78 16.41 -9.35
N PHE A 181 17.82 17.11 -8.91
CA PHE A 181 18.35 17.00 -7.56
C PHE A 181 17.37 17.51 -6.51
N MET A 182 17.41 16.96 -5.30
CA MET A 182 16.73 17.57 -4.16
C MET A 182 17.34 18.93 -3.83
N THR A 183 18.68 18.98 -3.87
CA THR A 183 19.48 20.18 -3.57
C THR A 183 19.36 21.26 -4.64
N ASP A 184 19.50 22.52 -4.22
CA ASP A 184 19.43 23.72 -5.10
C ASP A 184 20.75 23.93 -5.89
N ASN A 185 21.19 22.90 -6.58
CA ASN A 185 22.41 22.96 -7.41
C ASN A 185 22.12 23.40 -8.84
N GLU A 186 20.85 23.30 -9.29
CA GLU A 186 20.43 23.64 -10.64
C GLU A 186 19.06 24.33 -10.62
N GLU A 187 18.77 25.12 -11.66
CA GLU A 187 17.52 25.86 -11.82
C GLU A 187 16.27 24.95 -11.77
N ASN A 188 16.43 23.67 -12.09
CA ASN A 188 15.35 22.70 -12.21
C ASN A 188 15.26 21.73 -11.01
N SER A 189 15.94 22.02 -9.90
CA SER A 189 15.94 21.17 -8.70
C SER A 189 14.54 21.01 -8.09
N ILE A 190 14.35 19.94 -7.30
CA ILE A 190 13.12 19.74 -6.52
C ILE A 190 12.90 20.90 -5.56
N TYR A 191 13.99 21.47 -5.02
CA TYR A 191 13.92 22.69 -4.23
C TYR A 191 13.31 23.86 -5.04
N SER A 192 13.74 24.08 -6.28
CA SER A 192 13.18 25.14 -7.11
C SER A 192 11.73 24.87 -7.52
N GLN A 193 11.37 23.58 -7.74
CA GLN A 193 10.00 23.16 -8.03
C GLN A 193 9.06 23.44 -6.85
N SER A 194 9.53 23.28 -5.61
CA SER A 194 8.73 23.47 -4.39
C SER A 194 8.18 24.89 -4.20
N LYS A 195 8.74 25.85 -4.93
CA LYS A 195 8.35 27.27 -4.92
C LYS A 195 7.28 27.61 -5.98
N LYS A 196 6.90 26.68 -6.84
CA LYS A 196 6.08 26.96 -8.05
C LYS A 196 4.61 26.56 -7.92
N ILE A 197 4.24 25.69 -6.97
CA ILE A 197 2.88 25.14 -6.86
C ILE A 197 2.24 25.60 -5.56
N SER A 198 1.03 26.16 -5.66
CA SER A 198 0.29 26.67 -4.50
C SER A 198 -1.19 26.29 -4.53
N GLY A 199 -1.82 26.32 -3.35
CA GLY A 199 -3.26 26.12 -3.18
C GLY A 199 -3.73 24.68 -3.44
N CYS A 200 -2.89 23.69 -3.17
CA CYS A 200 -3.23 22.28 -3.30
C CYS A 200 -3.95 21.74 -2.07
N ASP A 201 -4.82 20.73 -2.27
CA ASP A 201 -5.45 19.95 -1.22
C ASP A 201 -4.60 18.73 -0.84
N LEU A 202 -3.86 18.21 -1.83
CA LEU A 202 -2.94 17.09 -1.69
C LEU A 202 -1.62 17.45 -2.38
N PHE A 203 -0.50 17.10 -1.75
CA PHE A 203 0.82 17.36 -2.31
C PHE A 203 1.71 16.12 -2.19
N ILE A 204 2.38 15.75 -3.28
CA ILE A 204 3.32 14.63 -3.30
C ILE A 204 4.73 15.16 -3.57
N ILE A 205 5.64 14.85 -2.67
CA ILE A 205 7.07 15.13 -2.78
C ILE A 205 7.77 13.81 -3.05
N GLN A 206 8.29 13.61 -4.26
CA GLN A 206 9.06 12.42 -4.59
C GLN A 206 10.54 12.64 -4.30
N GLY A 207 11.16 11.72 -3.57
CA GLY A 207 12.61 11.65 -3.39
C GLY A 207 13.32 11.22 -4.67
N THR A 208 14.57 11.60 -4.79
CA THR A 208 15.37 11.40 -6.00
C THR A 208 16.63 10.58 -5.73
N ASP A 209 17.15 9.92 -6.76
CA ASP A 209 18.46 9.28 -6.76
C ASP A 209 19.56 10.17 -7.34
N ASP A 210 19.21 11.35 -7.88
CA ASP A 210 20.17 12.22 -8.56
C ASP A 210 21.22 12.83 -7.62
N ASP A 211 20.84 13.21 -6.39
CA ASP A 211 21.81 13.66 -5.37
C ASP A 211 22.84 12.57 -5.02
N TRP A 212 22.40 11.31 -4.89
CA TRP A 212 23.31 10.18 -4.68
C TRP A 212 24.25 9.99 -5.84
N LEU A 213 23.74 10.02 -7.08
CA LEU A 213 24.55 9.90 -8.31
C LEU A 213 25.47 11.11 -8.50
N GLY A 214 25.03 12.29 -8.10
CA GLY A 214 25.79 13.53 -8.12
C GLY A 214 26.81 13.68 -6.99
N ASN A 215 26.93 12.71 -6.09
CA ASN A 215 27.82 12.77 -4.93
C ASN A 215 27.54 13.97 -4.00
N ILE A 216 26.28 14.35 -3.85
CA ILE A 216 25.86 15.34 -2.87
C ILE A 216 25.84 14.66 -1.49
N PRO A 217 26.35 15.28 -0.41
CA PRO A 217 26.28 14.70 0.92
C PRO A 217 24.84 14.42 1.38
N VAL A 218 24.62 13.33 2.11
CA VAL A 218 23.33 13.07 2.78
C VAL A 218 22.98 14.22 3.72
N GLY A 219 23.93 14.62 4.56
CA GLY A 219 23.84 15.78 5.44
C GLY A 219 22.79 15.66 6.56
N THR A 220 22.41 16.81 7.09
CA THR A 220 21.51 16.96 8.24
C THR A 220 20.48 18.08 8.04
N LYS A 221 19.52 18.18 8.94
CA LYS A 221 18.52 19.28 8.95
C LYS A 221 19.10 20.67 9.22
N TYR A 222 20.34 20.78 9.65
CA TYR A 222 20.99 22.05 9.95
C TYR A 222 21.78 22.62 8.75
N ASP A 223 21.88 21.83 7.68
CA ASP A 223 22.53 22.25 6.45
C ASP A 223 21.58 23.11 5.60
N ASP A 224 22.13 23.88 4.68
CA ASP A 224 21.32 24.65 3.73
C ASP A 224 20.90 23.81 2.51
N GLU A 225 20.02 24.38 1.70
CA GLU A 225 19.44 23.74 0.52
C GLU A 225 20.44 23.46 -0.61
N LYS A 226 21.66 23.98 -0.52
CA LYS A 226 22.71 23.82 -1.55
C LYS A 226 23.74 22.79 -1.18
N THR A 227 23.88 22.47 0.10
CA THR A 227 25.01 21.70 0.61
C THR A 227 24.72 20.22 0.83
N SER A 228 23.46 19.85 1.10
CA SER A 228 23.13 18.47 1.37
C SER A 228 21.70 18.10 1.01
N TYR A 229 21.50 16.80 0.77
CA TYR A 229 20.18 16.23 0.45
C TYR A 229 19.14 16.53 1.53
N ILE A 230 19.46 16.27 2.79
CA ILE A 230 18.53 16.46 3.91
C ILE A 230 18.31 17.94 4.22
N GLY A 231 19.35 18.78 4.13
CA GLY A 231 19.19 20.24 4.26
C GLY A 231 18.19 20.77 3.25
N ALA A 232 18.34 20.37 1.98
CA ALA A 232 17.40 20.74 0.91
C ALA A 232 16.00 20.17 1.15
N PHE A 233 15.86 18.90 1.59
CA PHE A 233 14.57 18.28 1.85
C PHE A 233 13.75 19.05 2.90
N TYR A 234 14.38 19.48 4.01
CA TYR A 234 13.69 20.32 5.01
C TYR A 234 13.18 21.63 4.42
N LYS A 235 13.98 22.27 3.57
CA LYS A 235 13.58 23.51 2.90
C LYS A 235 12.49 23.30 1.84
N VAL A 236 12.51 22.18 1.13
CA VAL A 236 11.43 21.77 0.22
C VAL A 236 10.11 21.64 0.98
N VAL A 237 10.11 20.95 2.12
CA VAL A 237 8.90 20.81 2.94
C VAL A 237 8.42 22.16 3.49
N GLU A 238 9.33 23.02 3.94
CA GLU A 238 9.03 24.38 4.40
C GLU A 238 8.32 25.20 3.29
N ASN A 239 8.86 25.20 2.07
CA ASN A 239 8.28 25.88 0.91
C ASN A 239 6.88 25.34 0.59
N VAL A 240 6.75 24.01 0.50
CA VAL A 240 5.46 23.36 0.20
C VAL A 240 4.41 23.71 1.24
N ARG A 241 4.73 23.65 2.53
CA ARG A 241 3.82 24.02 3.62
C ARG A 241 3.43 25.50 3.58
N SER A 242 4.39 26.38 3.27
CA SER A 242 4.15 27.82 3.16
C SER A 242 3.16 28.15 2.05
N LEU A 243 3.31 27.52 0.88
CA LEU A 243 2.44 27.76 -0.28
C LEU A 243 1.13 26.95 -0.23
N ASN A 244 1.07 25.89 0.55
CA ASN A 244 -0.05 24.95 0.65
C ASN A 244 -0.35 24.59 2.13
N PRO A 245 -0.73 25.57 2.97
CA PRO A 245 -0.82 25.38 4.44
C PRO A 245 -1.86 24.34 4.88
N ASN A 246 -2.84 24.04 4.02
CA ASN A 246 -3.89 23.07 4.31
C ASN A 246 -3.74 21.75 3.53
N ALA A 247 -2.66 21.60 2.75
CA ALA A 247 -2.47 20.39 1.96
C ALA A 247 -2.13 19.18 2.82
N LYS A 248 -2.73 18.06 2.49
CA LYS A 248 -2.26 16.74 2.89
C LYS A 248 -0.96 16.45 2.13
N ILE A 249 0.15 16.22 2.82
CA ILE A 249 1.46 16.00 2.17
C ILE A 249 1.87 14.55 2.36
N LEU A 250 2.16 13.87 1.25
CA LEU A 250 2.75 12.52 1.25
C LEU A 250 4.13 12.59 0.58
N VAL A 251 5.13 12.04 1.24
CA VAL A 251 6.47 11.88 0.68
C VAL A 251 6.58 10.50 0.04
N MET A 252 7.12 10.43 -1.16
CA MET A 252 7.47 9.20 -1.86
C MET A 252 9.00 9.06 -1.85
N THR A 253 9.55 7.93 -1.43
CA THR A 253 10.99 7.68 -1.59
C THR A 253 11.36 7.51 -3.07
N ALA A 254 12.65 7.55 -3.41
CA ALA A 254 13.11 6.98 -4.67
C ALA A 254 12.72 5.49 -4.77
N THR A 255 12.76 4.93 -5.97
CA THR A 255 12.46 3.53 -6.22
C THR A 255 13.74 2.68 -6.18
N LEU A 256 13.62 1.40 -5.79
CA LEU A 256 14.70 0.43 -6.05
C LEU A 256 15.04 0.44 -7.54
N GLN A 257 16.32 0.26 -7.87
CA GLN A 257 16.81 0.35 -9.24
C GLN A 257 17.92 -0.64 -9.56
N ALA A 258 17.93 -1.10 -10.79
CA ALA A 258 18.98 -1.93 -11.39
C ALA A 258 19.09 -1.62 -12.90
N PRO A 259 19.52 -0.40 -13.27
CA PRO A 259 19.51 0.05 -14.65
C PRO A 259 20.37 -0.83 -15.57
N ILE A 260 19.82 -1.11 -16.74
CA ILE A 260 20.43 -1.95 -17.78
C ILE A 260 20.80 -1.07 -18.97
N SER A 261 22.06 -1.16 -19.42
CA SER A 261 22.52 -0.58 -20.68
C SER A 261 23.25 -1.64 -21.48
N ASN A 262 22.96 -1.73 -22.76
CA ASN A 262 23.56 -2.74 -23.66
C ASN A 262 23.48 -4.17 -23.09
N GLY A 263 22.36 -4.53 -22.46
CA GLY A 263 22.13 -5.85 -21.87
C GLY A 263 22.89 -6.14 -20.57
N LYS A 264 23.62 -5.16 -20.04
CA LYS A 264 24.38 -5.30 -18.79
C LYS A 264 23.83 -4.36 -17.72
N MET A 265 23.75 -4.86 -16.49
CA MET A 265 23.45 -4.04 -15.33
C MET A 265 24.59 -3.06 -15.07
N ILE A 266 24.27 -1.77 -14.99
CA ILE A 266 25.27 -0.71 -14.79
C ILE A 266 25.59 -0.54 -13.30
N ARG A 267 24.55 -0.56 -12.47
CA ARG A 267 24.60 -0.39 -11.02
C ARG A 267 23.37 -1.01 -10.37
N THR A 268 23.32 -0.99 -9.05
CA THR A 268 22.11 -1.21 -8.25
C THR A 268 21.99 -0.08 -7.22
N ASP A 269 20.86 -0.03 -6.52
CA ASP A 269 20.65 0.84 -5.35
C ASP A 269 21.69 0.66 -4.23
N GLN A 270 22.41 -0.48 -4.22
CA GLN A 270 23.50 -0.79 -3.27
C GLN A 270 24.86 -0.25 -3.70
N TRP A 271 24.97 0.27 -4.94
CA TRP A 271 26.23 0.84 -5.42
C TRP A 271 26.64 2.05 -4.56
N LYS A 272 27.90 2.12 -4.19
CA LYS A 272 28.42 3.23 -3.38
C LYS A 272 29.01 4.32 -4.26
N ASN A 273 28.54 5.54 -4.03
CA ASN A 273 29.08 6.74 -4.68
C ASN A 273 30.49 7.11 -4.09
N THR A 274 31.08 8.20 -4.55
CA THR A 274 32.42 8.63 -4.11
C THR A 274 32.47 9.02 -2.63
N LEU A 275 31.32 9.30 -2.02
CA LEU A 275 31.18 9.58 -0.59
C LEU A 275 30.95 8.30 0.25
N ASN A 276 31.07 7.12 -0.39
CA ASN A 276 30.82 5.81 0.21
C ASN A 276 29.37 5.57 0.67
N ASN A 277 28.40 6.33 0.14
CA ASN A 277 26.97 6.18 0.39
C ASN A 277 26.29 5.46 -0.76
N ASN A 278 25.31 4.63 -0.46
CA ASN A 278 24.38 4.03 -1.42
C ASN A 278 23.01 4.75 -1.41
N LEU A 279 22.09 4.38 -2.27
CA LEU A 279 20.77 5.02 -2.34
C LEU A 279 19.97 4.84 -1.05
N HIS A 280 20.13 3.70 -0.36
CA HIS A 280 19.43 3.46 0.92
C HIS A 280 19.86 4.48 2.00
N ASP A 281 21.11 4.89 2.03
CA ASP A 281 21.59 5.89 3.02
C ASP A 281 20.82 7.21 2.89
N TYR A 282 20.51 7.64 1.65
CA TYR A 282 19.71 8.85 1.38
C TYR A 282 18.23 8.64 1.74
N MET A 283 17.65 7.50 1.35
CA MET A 283 16.23 7.25 1.59
C MET A 283 15.91 6.96 3.06
N ASP A 284 16.82 6.32 3.78
CA ASP A 284 16.68 6.12 5.23
C ASP A 284 16.76 7.47 5.97
N ALA A 285 17.68 8.34 5.56
CA ALA A 285 17.74 9.71 6.10
C ALA A 285 16.47 10.51 5.78
N GLN A 286 15.89 10.35 4.58
CA GLN A 286 14.62 10.99 4.21
C GLN A 286 13.46 10.48 5.08
N LYS A 287 13.37 9.17 5.31
CA LYS A 287 12.33 8.58 6.19
C LYS A 287 12.46 9.09 7.64
N ILE A 288 13.68 9.21 8.15
CA ILE A 288 13.93 9.82 9.47
C ILE A 288 13.48 11.28 9.48
N ALA A 289 13.80 12.06 8.44
CA ALA A 289 13.36 13.44 8.31
C ALA A 289 11.83 13.57 8.21
N CYS A 290 11.16 12.65 7.51
CA CYS A 290 9.70 12.59 7.48
C CYS A 290 9.11 12.39 8.89
N ASN A 291 9.67 11.46 9.67
CA ASN A 291 9.23 11.24 11.05
C ASN A 291 9.45 12.49 11.94
N ASP A 292 10.59 13.17 11.81
CA ASP A 292 10.87 14.42 12.53
C ASP A 292 9.90 15.55 12.14
N LEU A 293 9.49 15.60 10.88
CA LEU A 293 8.57 16.59 10.35
C LEU A 293 7.08 16.23 10.52
N GLY A 294 6.78 15.04 11.06
CA GLY A 294 5.41 14.52 11.16
C GLY A 294 4.74 14.32 9.80
N LEU A 295 5.49 13.87 8.81
CA LEU A 295 4.99 13.60 7.46
C LEU A 295 4.89 12.10 7.20
N PRO A 296 3.78 11.62 6.64
CA PRO A 296 3.70 10.26 6.13
C PRO A 296 4.56 10.09 4.88
N TYR A 297 5.03 8.85 4.68
CA TYR A 297 5.77 8.51 3.47
C TYR A 297 5.36 7.15 2.91
N ALA A 298 5.50 7.01 1.59
CA ALA A 298 5.40 5.75 0.85
C ALA A 298 6.82 5.27 0.52
N ASP A 299 7.19 4.10 1.06
CA ASP A 299 8.52 3.52 0.88
C ASP A 299 8.57 2.60 -0.34
N PHE A 300 9.17 3.08 -1.43
CA PHE A 300 9.41 2.32 -2.67
C PHE A 300 10.81 1.66 -2.72
N MET A 301 11.59 1.75 -1.64
CA MET A 301 12.81 0.97 -1.47
C MET A 301 12.53 -0.46 -0.97
N ARG A 302 11.29 -0.90 -1.01
CA ARG A 302 10.82 -2.21 -0.57
C ARG A 302 10.78 -3.20 -1.74
N PRO A 303 11.41 -4.40 -1.59
CA PRO A 303 11.41 -5.42 -2.67
C PRO A 303 10.04 -5.99 -3.02
N ASP A 304 9.07 -5.96 -2.10
CA ASP A 304 7.70 -6.40 -2.35
C ASP A 304 6.91 -5.45 -3.27
N LEU A 305 7.34 -4.18 -3.39
CA LEU A 305 6.78 -3.21 -4.33
C LEU A 305 7.62 -3.08 -5.60
N MET A 306 8.94 -2.98 -5.46
CA MET A 306 9.87 -2.78 -6.56
C MET A 306 10.94 -3.88 -6.55
N GLU A 307 11.00 -4.66 -7.61
CA GLU A 307 11.97 -5.76 -7.72
C GLU A 307 12.78 -5.68 -9.04
N PRO A 308 13.52 -4.59 -9.28
CA PRO A 308 14.20 -4.38 -10.56
C PRO A 308 15.32 -5.40 -10.84
N MET A 309 15.79 -6.14 -9.84
CA MET A 309 16.72 -7.25 -10.00
C MET A 309 16.06 -8.45 -10.70
N ASN A 310 14.75 -8.63 -10.56
CA ASN A 310 13.98 -9.69 -11.19
C ASN A 310 13.71 -9.37 -12.67
N PRO A 311 14.19 -10.17 -13.63
CA PRO A 311 13.97 -9.92 -15.06
C PRO A 311 12.50 -9.90 -15.48
N ALA A 312 11.65 -10.71 -14.84
CA ALA A 312 10.22 -10.74 -15.13
C ALA A 312 9.53 -9.46 -14.67
N PHE A 313 9.88 -8.95 -13.46
CA PHE A 313 9.42 -7.67 -12.97
C PHE A 313 9.87 -6.53 -13.91
N ARG A 314 11.16 -6.46 -14.24
CA ARG A 314 11.66 -5.43 -15.17
C ARG A 314 10.87 -5.41 -16.47
N LYS A 315 10.78 -6.56 -17.14
CA LYS A 315 10.06 -6.66 -18.41
C LYS A 315 8.63 -6.11 -18.33
N LYS A 316 7.97 -6.31 -17.19
CA LYS A 316 6.57 -5.93 -16.98
C LYS A 316 6.41 -4.47 -16.51
N MET A 317 7.28 -3.99 -15.63
CA MET A 317 7.08 -2.75 -14.85
C MET A 317 8.13 -1.67 -15.10
N MET A 318 9.41 -2.05 -15.31
CA MET A 318 10.58 -1.15 -15.40
C MET A 318 11.58 -1.69 -16.45
N PRO A 319 11.27 -1.61 -17.74
CA PRO A 319 12.00 -2.36 -18.79
C PRO A 319 13.52 -2.15 -18.77
N GLU A 320 13.98 -0.95 -18.50
CA GLU A 320 15.43 -0.62 -18.42
C GLU A 320 15.97 -0.64 -16.97
N GLY A 321 15.12 -1.01 -15.99
CA GLY A 321 15.50 -1.21 -14.59
C GLY A 321 15.61 0.04 -13.71
N LEU A 322 15.19 1.21 -14.22
CA LEU A 322 15.17 2.48 -13.48
C LEU A 322 13.82 3.17 -13.55
N HIS A 323 13.26 3.35 -14.75
CA HIS A 323 12.03 4.10 -14.95
C HIS A 323 10.82 3.18 -15.11
N PRO A 324 9.76 3.38 -14.31
CA PRO A 324 8.51 2.64 -14.44
C PRO A 324 7.81 2.96 -15.78
N ASN A 325 7.27 1.91 -16.42
CA ASN A 325 6.35 2.09 -17.55
C ASN A 325 4.92 2.35 -17.02
N GLU A 326 3.92 2.35 -17.92
CA GLU A 326 2.51 2.61 -17.56
C GLU A 326 1.98 1.66 -16.47
N ILE A 327 2.37 0.39 -16.50
CA ILE A 327 1.97 -0.60 -15.49
C ILE A 327 2.68 -0.33 -14.15
N GLY A 328 3.95 0.02 -14.19
CA GLY A 328 4.71 0.46 -13.02
C GLY A 328 4.12 1.72 -12.40
N HIS A 329 3.73 2.70 -13.20
CA HIS A 329 3.05 3.88 -12.69
C HIS A 329 1.66 3.61 -12.13
N GLN A 330 0.92 2.64 -12.68
CA GLN A 330 -0.34 2.19 -12.09
C GLN A 330 -0.13 1.60 -10.70
N MET A 331 0.91 0.80 -10.50
CA MET A 331 1.27 0.25 -9.19
C MET A 331 1.69 1.35 -8.22
N ILE A 332 2.52 2.31 -8.65
CA ILE A 332 2.90 3.49 -7.84
C ILE A 332 1.65 4.26 -7.41
N ALA A 333 0.74 4.55 -8.34
CA ALA A 333 -0.50 5.25 -8.03
C ALA A 333 -1.35 4.52 -6.99
N GLN A 334 -1.45 3.19 -7.09
CA GLN A 334 -2.19 2.37 -6.14
C GLN A 334 -1.57 2.43 -4.74
N GLU A 335 -0.24 2.29 -4.64
CA GLU A 335 0.44 2.34 -3.34
C GLU A 335 0.37 3.74 -2.73
N LEU A 336 0.59 4.81 -3.51
CA LEU A 336 0.41 6.18 -3.02
C LEU A 336 -1.03 6.42 -2.54
N ALA A 337 -2.04 5.96 -3.29
CA ALA A 337 -3.44 6.09 -2.89
C ALA A 337 -3.76 5.32 -1.61
N LYS A 338 -3.17 4.13 -1.42
CA LYS A 338 -3.25 3.35 -0.19
C LYS A 338 -2.68 4.13 1.00
N GLN A 339 -1.48 4.71 0.85
CA GLN A 339 -0.85 5.49 1.92
C GLN A 339 -1.64 6.79 2.22
N ILE A 340 -2.12 7.48 1.18
CA ILE A 340 -2.98 8.66 1.35
C ILE A 340 -4.25 8.30 2.10
N TYR A 341 -4.87 7.17 1.77
CA TYR A 341 -6.03 6.69 2.49
C TYR A 341 -5.72 6.37 3.95
N TYR A 342 -4.65 5.64 4.20
CA TYR A 342 -4.24 5.23 5.55
C TYR A 342 -4.03 6.43 6.49
N TYR A 343 -3.38 7.49 6.00
CA TYR A 343 -3.05 8.64 6.83
C TYR A 343 -4.10 9.75 6.83
N TYR A 344 -4.92 9.85 5.80
CA TYR A 344 -5.79 10.99 5.55
C TYR A 344 -7.24 10.63 5.16
N GLY A 345 -7.56 9.33 5.06
CA GLY A 345 -8.85 8.80 4.63
C GLY A 345 -9.99 8.83 5.63
#